data_93080a666d58ff3ba0214264ebf4e0dd
#
_entry.id   93080a666d58ff3ba0214264ebf4e0dd
#
_cell.length_a   1.000
_cell.length_b   1.000
_cell.length_c   1.000
_cell.angle_alpha   90.00
_cell.angle_beta   90.00
_cell.angle_gamma   90.00
#
_symmetry.space_group_name_H-M   'P 1'
#
loop_
_entity.id
_entity.type
_entity.pdbx_description
1 polymer ?
#
loop_
_entity_poly.entity_id
_entity_poly.type
_entity_poly.pdbx_seq_one_letter_code
_entity_poly.pdbx_strand_id
1 'polypeptide(L)'
;MGVAIGMLAVAVLGFSPAASASPASFVAKAVHANGAGALGVQGTGGLAWYSRSVTLTSVKFYANAGECGYLTAWGWQGSTLLDTYETGLYCGGSTGQWFTIGNIPLDGSQVSGGITKVEVYVDDYYHYVTGYAYCGRTNSVCTTGQF
;
A
#
# COMPACT_ATOMS: atom_id res chain seq x y z
N MET A 1 -54.88 -17.30 44.60
CA MET A 1 -54.60 -17.43 43.16
C MET A 1 -53.60 -16.35 42.79
N GLY A 2 -52.29 -16.68 42.68
CA GLY A 2 -51.20 -15.79 42.28
C GLY A 2 -50.77 -16.13 40.88
N VAL A 3 -50.86 -15.16 39.96
CA VAL A 3 -50.34 -15.26 38.58
C VAL A 3 -48.91 -14.72 38.54
N ALA A 4 -47.96 -15.63 38.27
CA ALA A 4 -46.56 -15.27 38.04
C ALA A 4 -46.38 -14.87 36.57
N ILE A 5 -46.03 -13.62 36.30
CA ILE A 5 -45.64 -13.11 34.97
C ILE A 5 -44.14 -13.32 34.77
N GLY A 6 -43.78 -14.31 33.94
CA GLY A 6 -42.38 -14.54 33.55
C GLY A 6 -41.95 -13.51 32.53
N MET A 7 -40.96 -12.69 32.84
CA MET A 7 -40.26 -11.82 31.87
C MET A 7 -39.29 -12.66 31.04
N LEU A 8 -39.53 -12.77 29.73
CA LEU A 8 -38.58 -13.29 28.76
C LEU A 8 -37.55 -12.21 28.44
N ALA A 9 -36.31 -12.37 28.89
CA ALA A 9 -35.20 -11.53 28.46
C ALA A 9 -34.72 -12.00 27.08
N VAL A 10 -34.98 -11.20 26.04
CA VAL A 10 -34.43 -11.41 24.70
C VAL A 10 -32.99 -10.88 24.69
N ALA A 11 -32.00 -11.76 24.70
CA ALA A 11 -30.60 -11.42 24.48
C ALA A 11 -30.40 -11.05 23.00
N VAL A 12 -30.25 -9.76 22.71
CA VAL A 12 -29.83 -9.28 21.40
C VAL A 12 -28.32 -9.56 21.28
N LEU A 13 -27.97 -10.62 20.55
CA LEU A 13 -26.59 -10.87 20.15
C LEU A 13 -26.19 -9.79 19.13
N GLY A 14 -25.50 -8.76 19.61
CA GLY A 14 -24.93 -7.71 18.77
C GLY A 14 -23.82 -8.33 17.91
N PHE A 15 -24.06 -8.50 16.62
CA PHE A 15 -23.01 -8.77 15.64
C PHE A 15 -22.17 -7.51 15.51
N SER A 16 -21.05 -7.44 16.21
CA SER A 16 -20.02 -6.44 15.90
C SER A 16 -19.45 -6.77 14.51
N PRO A 17 -19.50 -5.86 13.52
CA PRO A 17 -18.81 -6.10 12.26
C PRO A 17 -17.34 -6.34 12.55
N ALA A 18 -16.77 -7.42 11.99
CA ALA A 18 -15.35 -7.68 12.09
C ALA A 18 -14.59 -6.46 11.54
N ALA A 19 -13.69 -5.88 12.32
CA ALA A 19 -12.84 -4.80 11.83
C ALA A 19 -12.05 -5.35 10.64
N SER A 20 -12.15 -4.69 9.47
CA SER A 20 -11.38 -5.06 8.29
C SER A 20 -9.90 -4.91 8.64
N ALA A 21 -9.11 -5.97 8.43
CA ALA A 21 -7.66 -5.90 8.64
C ALA A 21 -7.06 -4.96 7.58
N SER A 22 -6.14 -4.07 8.00
CA SER A 22 -5.40 -3.21 7.06
C SER A 22 -4.54 -4.06 6.12
N PRO A 23 -4.24 -3.59 4.88
CA PRO A 23 -3.37 -4.32 3.97
C PRO A 23 -2.00 -4.59 4.61
N ALA A 24 -1.51 -5.83 4.49
CA ALA A 24 -0.23 -6.25 5.06
C ALA A 24 0.93 -6.13 4.06
N SER A 25 0.65 -5.99 2.76
CA SER A 25 1.66 -5.90 1.70
C SER A 25 1.14 -5.17 0.49
N PHE A 26 2.07 -4.76 -0.38
CA PHE A 26 1.79 -4.13 -1.66
C PHE A 26 2.64 -4.72 -2.78
N VAL A 27 2.13 -4.62 -4.02
CA VAL A 27 2.86 -4.83 -5.26
C VAL A 27 2.43 -3.75 -6.25
N ALA A 28 3.37 -2.95 -6.76
CA ALA A 28 3.15 -1.99 -7.83
C ALA A 28 3.98 -2.41 -9.05
N LYS A 29 3.42 -2.38 -10.26
CA LYS A 29 4.08 -2.81 -11.49
C LYS A 29 3.81 -1.84 -12.62
N ALA A 30 4.85 -1.48 -13.38
CA ALA A 30 4.76 -0.82 -14.66
C ALA A 30 5.08 -1.82 -15.76
N VAL A 31 4.12 -2.05 -16.66
CA VAL A 31 4.21 -3.00 -17.77
C VAL A 31 4.08 -2.23 -19.07
N HIS A 32 4.97 -2.46 -20.03
CA HIS A 32 4.97 -1.79 -21.31
C HIS A 32 3.67 -2.04 -22.10
N ALA A 33 3.44 -1.23 -23.12
CA ALA A 33 2.31 -1.37 -24.03
C ALA A 33 0.94 -1.51 -23.32
N ASN A 34 0.66 -0.64 -22.36
CA ASN A 34 -0.62 -0.61 -21.62
C ASN A 34 -1.00 -1.95 -20.96
N GLY A 35 -0.01 -2.64 -20.40
CA GLY A 35 -0.22 -3.89 -19.68
C GLY A 35 -0.10 -5.16 -20.52
N ALA A 36 0.09 -5.04 -21.86
CA ALA A 36 0.24 -6.18 -22.76
C ALA A 36 1.70 -6.54 -23.07
N GLY A 37 2.65 -5.72 -22.66
CA GLY A 37 4.08 -5.89 -22.93
C GLY A 37 4.86 -6.55 -21.79
N ALA A 38 6.18 -6.44 -21.86
CA ALA A 38 7.09 -6.93 -20.83
C ALA A 38 6.98 -6.08 -19.55
N LEU A 39 7.24 -6.71 -18.41
CA LEU A 39 7.44 -5.98 -17.15
C LEU A 39 8.64 -5.04 -17.30
N GLY A 40 8.45 -3.75 -17.07
CA GLY A 40 9.53 -2.76 -16.99
C GLY A 40 10.14 -2.72 -15.60
N VAL A 41 9.34 -2.29 -14.64
CA VAL A 41 9.77 -2.16 -13.23
C VAL A 41 8.69 -2.66 -12.27
N GLN A 42 9.09 -3.03 -11.06
CA GLN A 42 8.18 -3.50 -10.02
C GLN A 42 8.69 -3.12 -8.62
N GLY A 43 7.77 -2.68 -7.76
CA GLY A 43 7.99 -2.47 -6.33
C GLY A 43 7.18 -3.47 -5.50
N THR A 44 7.79 -4.02 -4.45
CA THR A 44 7.11 -4.92 -3.50
C THR A 44 7.54 -4.61 -2.08
N GLY A 45 6.67 -4.88 -1.12
CA GLY A 45 7.00 -4.74 0.30
C GLY A 45 5.83 -5.08 1.22
N GLY A 46 6.11 -5.13 2.51
CA GLY A 46 5.11 -5.21 3.56
C GLY A 46 4.62 -3.81 3.97
N LEU A 47 3.53 -3.77 4.74
CA LEU A 47 2.96 -2.57 5.35
C LEU A 47 2.72 -2.81 6.84
N ALA A 48 3.45 -2.12 7.68
CA ALA A 48 3.22 -2.09 9.12
C ALA A 48 2.48 -0.80 9.49
N TRP A 49 1.21 -0.93 9.87
CA TRP A 49 0.33 0.18 10.26
C TRP A 49 0.42 0.44 11.76
N TYR A 50 0.76 1.67 12.13
CA TYR A 50 0.75 2.16 13.51
C TYR A 50 -0.39 3.17 13.70
N SER A 51 -0.60 3.66 14.91
CA SER A 51 -1.71 4.57 15.21
C SER A 51 -1.76 5.80 14.28
N ARG A 52 -0.61 6.38 13.93
CA ARG A 52 -0.52 7.62 13.12
C ARG A 52 0.46 7.54 11.96
N SER A 53 1.30 6.52 11.89
CA SER A 53 2.33 6.33 10.87
C SER A 53 2.19 4.98 10.18
N VAL A 54 2.94 4.77 9.12
CA VAL A 54 3.05 3.51 8.38
C VAL A 54 4.52 3.28 8.05
N THR A 55 5.00 2.07 8.21
CA THR A 55 6.31 1.68 7.67
C THR A 55 6.11 0.69 6.54
N LEU A 56 6.63 1.03 5.36
CA LEU A 56 6.79 0.05 4.29
C LEU A 56 7.99 -0.81 4.67
N THR A 57 7.80 -2.11 4.82
CA THR A 57 8.83 -3.03 5.34
C THR A 57 9.41 -3.90 4.24
N SER A 58 10.72 -4.18 4.34
CA SER A 58 11.43 -5.07 3.41
C SER A 58 11.19 -4.71 1.93
N VAL A 59 11.14 -3.41 1.63
CA VAL A 59 10.87 -2.92 0.28
C VAL A 59 11.97 -3.34 -0.66
N LYS A 60 11.56 -3.88 -1.81
CA LYS A 60 12.42 -4.24 -2.93
C LYS A 60 11.91 -3.61 -4.22
N PHE A 61 12.84 -3.26 -5.08
CA PHE A 61 12.57 -2.74 -6.41
C PHE A 61 13.23 -3.63 -7.46
N TYR A 62 12.51 -3.96 -8.52
CA TYR A 62 13.01 -4.69 -9.67
C TYR A 62 13.03 -3.79 -10.90
N ALA A 63 14.13 -3.78 -11.61
CA ALA A 63 14.22 -3.23 -12.95
C ALA A 63 14.58 -4.34 -13.93
N ASN A 64 13.83 -4.46 -15.04
CA ASN A 64 14.08 -5.46 -16.07
C ASN A 64 15.36 -5.13 -16.86
N ALA A 65 15.80 -6.07 -17.69
CA ALA A 65 16.95 -5.89 -18.57
C ALA A 65 16.77 -4.67 -19.48
N GLY A 66 17.75 -3.75 -19.44
CA GLY A 66 17.69 -2.50 -20.19
C GLY A 66 16.81 -1.42 -19.61
N GLU A 67 16.02 -1.71 -18.56
CA GLU A 67 15.09 -0.76 -17.95
C GLU A 67 15.72 -0.05 -16.74
N CYS A 68 15.25 1.17 -16.51
CA CYS A 68 15.54 1.95 -15.31
C CYS A 68 14.24 2.49 -14.74
N GLY A 69 14.21 2.69 -13.42
CA GLY A 69 13.06 3.29 -12.76
C GLY A 69 13.33 3.63 -11.31
N TYR A 70 12.33 4.16 -10.66
CA TYR A 70 12.37 4.53 -9.25
C TYR A 70 11.03 4.25 -8.56
N LEU A 71 11.04 4.25 -7.23
CA LEU A 71 9.84 4.06 -6.41
C LEU A 71 9.60 5.31 -5.59
N THR A 72 8.33 5.75 -5.57
CA THR A 72 7.84 6.81 -4.70
C THR A 72 6.77 6.26 -3.77
N ALA A 73 6.78 6.66 -2.50
CA ALA A 73 5.76 6.32 -1.53
C ALA A 73 5.20 7.59 -0.88
N TRP A 74 3.88 7.71 -0.81
CA TRP A 74 3.16 8.85 -0.25
C TRP A 74 2.23 8.41 0.86
N GLY A 75 2.29 9.11 1.99
CA GLY A 75 1.39 8.94 3.12
C GLY A 75 0.34 10.05 3.18
N TRP A 76 -0.95 9.68 3.12
CA TRP A 76 -2.08 10.61 3.05
C TRP A 76 -3.02 10.51 4.25
N GLN A 77 -3.63 11.65 4.62
CA GLN A 77 -4.87 11.71 5.39
C GLN A 77 -5.93 12.43 4.56
N GLY A 78 -6.95 11.68 4.10
CA GLY A 78 -7.91 12.24 3.13
C GLY A 78 -7.21 12.73 1.88
N SER A 79 -7.29 14.04 1.60
CA SER A 79 -6.62 14.71 0.48
C SER A 79 -5.31 15.43 0.88
N THR A 80 -4.90 15.33 2.14
CA THR A 80 -3.68 15.99 2.64
C THR A 80 -2.50 15.03 2.60
N LEU A 81 -1.45 15.38 1.85
CA LEU A 81 -0.17 14.68 1.87
C LEU A 81 0.56 14.99 3.17
N LEU A 82 0.93 13.97 3.93
CA LEU A 82 1.61 14.10 5.22
C LEU A 82 3.09 13.82 5.13
N ASP A 83 3.47 12.82 4.34
CA ASP A 83 4.87 12.43 4.19
C ASP A 83 5.10 11.78 2.82
N THR A 84 6.35 11.83 2.35
CA THR A 84 6.75 11.28 1.06
C THR A 84 8.16 10.72 1.12
N TYR A 85 8.40 9.69 0.32
CA TYR A 85 9.71 9.11 0.10
C TYR A 85 9.91 8.79 -1.38
N GLU A 86 11.11 9.03 -1.89
CA GLU A 86 11.49 8.67 -3.25
C GLU A 86 12.88 8.03 -3.26
N THR A 87 13.06 6.98 -4.04
CA THR A 87 14.35 6.35 -4.25
C THR A 87 15.16 7.10 -5.31
N GLY A 88 16.44 6.82 -5.40
CA GLY A 88 17.20 7.11 -6.62
C GLY A 88 16.78 6.21 -7.78
N LEU A 89 17.35 6.49 -8.96
CA LEU A 89 17.15 5.69 -10.16
C LEU A 89 17.88 4.35 -10.04
N TYR A 90 17.18 3.25 -10.27
CA TYR A 90 17.71 1.89 -10.34
C TYR A 90 17.61 1.35 -11.75
N CYS A 91 18.69 0.75 -12.27
CA CYS A 91 18.75 0.20 -13.62
C CYS A 91 19.07 -1.30 -13.59
N GLY A 92 18.30 -2.10 -14.35
CA GLY A 92 18.38 -3.56 -14.37
C GLY A 92 19.61 -4.14 -15.07
N GLY A 93 20.40 -3.31 -15.76
CA GLY A 93 21.56 -3.79 -16.51
C GLY A 93 21.15 -4.68 -17.69
N SER A 94 21.99 -5.65 -18.05
CA SER A 94 21.73 -6.54 -19.19
C SER A 94 20.79 -7.71 -18.90
N THR A 95 20.52 -8.02 -17.63
CA THR A 95 19.77 -9.23 -17.24
C THR A 95 18.53 -8.95 -16.39
N GLY A 96 18.37 -7.70 -15.93
CA GLY A 96 17.40 -7.35 -14.90
C GLY A 96 17.88 -7.76 -13.50
N GLN A 97 17.47 -7.00 -12.48
CA GLN A 97 17.85 -7.31 -11.10
C GLN A 97 16.93 -6.71 -10.06
N TRP A 98 16.98 -7.30 -8.86
CA TRP A 98 16.32 -6.80 -7.67
C TRP A 98 17.28 -5.94 -6.85
N PHE A 99 16.76 -4.83 -6.35
CA PHE A 99 17.42 -3.93 -5.40
C PHE A 99 16.72 -4.01 -4.06
N THR A 100 17.47 -4.09 -2.97
CA THR A 100 16.92 -4.02 -1.61
C THR A 100 16.94 -2.56 -1.16
N ILE A 101 15.75 -1.98 -0.95
CA ILE A 101 15.60 -0.62 -0.41
C ILE A 101 15.58 -0.67 1.13
N GLY A 102 14.91 -1.68 1.70
CA GLY A 102 14.75 -1.81 3.15
C GLY A 102 13.44 -1.23 3.66
N ASN A 103 13.46 -0.66 4.85
CA ASN A 103 12.27 -0.08 5.47
C ASN A 103 12.14 1.42 5.13
N ILE A 104 10.93 1.84 4.77
CA ILE A 104 10.57 3.23 4.49
C ILE A 104 9.53 3.67 5.50
N PRO A 105 9.91 4.43 6.55
CA PRO A 105 8.94 5.01 7.48
C PRO A 105 8.25 6.21 6.83
N LEU A 106 6.92 6.29 6.97
CA LEU A 106 6.11 7.46 6.65
C LEU A 106 5.47 7.98 7.93
N ASP A 107 5.73 9.24 8.26
CA ASP A 107 5.28 9.88 9.49
C ASP A 107 4.01 10.71 9.26
N GLY A 108 2.97 10.42 10.05
CA GLY A 108 1.73 11.19 10.10
C GLY A 108 1.45 11.76 11.49
N SER A 109 2.47 11.79 12.37
CA SER A 109 2.31 12.20 13.77
C SER A 109 1.88 13.66 13.96
N GLN A 110 2.11 14.51 12.98
CA GLN A 110 1.78 15.94 12.97
C GLN A 110 0.27 16.21 12.91
N VAL A 111 -0.56 15.23 12.55
CA VAL A 111 -2.03 15.39 12.50
C VAL A 111 -2.75 14.32 13.31
N SER A 112 -3.90 14.68 13.86
CA SER A 112 -4.77 13.73 14.56
C SER A 112 -5.30 12.69 13.56
N GLY A 113 -5.24 11.39 13.92
CA GLY A 113 -5.64 10.29 13.03
C GLY A 113 -4.53 9.79 12.10
N GLY A 114 -3.50 10.61 11.83
CA GLY A 114 -2.32 10.21 11.06
C GLY A 114 -2.59 9.73 9.64
N ILE A 115 -1.70 8.90 9.12
CA ILE A 115 -1.82 8.34 7.76
C ILE A 115 -2.98 7.34 7.68
N THR A 116 -3.91 7.58 6.77
CA THR A 116 -5.06 6.71 6.50
C THR A 116 -4.96 5.98 5.15
N LYS A 117 -4.07 6.44 4.27
CA LYS A 117 -3.82 5.85 2.95
C LYS A 117 -2.34 5.97 2.60
N VAL A 118 -1.79 4.91 2.01
CA VAL A 118 -0.47 4.90 1.39
C VAL A 118 -0.64 4.68 -0.12
N GLU A 119 0.06 5.46 -0.91
CA GLU A 119 0.19 5.28 -2.34
C GLU A 119 1.65 4.95 -2.66
N VAL A 120 1.87 3.86 -3.35
CA VAL A 120 3.21 3.47 -3.85
C VAL A 120 3.17 3.50 -5.36
N TYR A 121 4.12 4.21 -5.94
CA TYR A 121 4.31 4.30 -7.38
C TYR A 121 5.64 3.68 -7.77
N VAL A 122 5.68 3.09 -8.95
CA VAL A 122 6.90 2.68 -9.63
C VAL A 122 6.88 3.23 -11.03
N ASP A 123 7.89 4.01 -11.36
CA ASP A 123 7.97 4.71 -12.63
C ASP A 123 9.02 4.05 -13.51
N ASP A 124 8.58 3.62 -14.72
CA ASP A 124 9.45 3.17 -15.78
C ASP A 124 9.98 4.39 -16.52
N TYR A 125 11.28 4.66 -16.34
CA TYR A 125 11.91 5.88 -16.83
C TYR A 125 11.90 6.02 -18.35
N TYR A 126 12.04 4.92 -19.09
CA TYR A 126 12.15 4.96 -20.53
C TYR A 126 10.81 4.88 -21.26
N HIS A 127 9.81 4.25 -20.65
CA HIS A 127 8.51 4.03 -21.29
C HIS A 127 7.41 4.95 -20.75
N TYR A 128 7.72 5.77 -19.74
CA TYR A 128 6.77 6.72 -19.15
C TYR A 128 5.49 6.03 -18.66
N VAL A 129 5.63 4.84 -18.12
CA VAL A 129 4.53 4.09 -17.50
C VAL A 129 4.71 4.11 -16.00
N THR A 130 3.66 4.50 -15.29
CA THR A 130 3.63 4.50 -13.83
C THR A 130 2.70 3.40 -13.33
N GLY A 131 3.27 2.40 -12.65
CA GLY A 131 2.52 1.41 -11.91
C GLY A 131 2.22 1.88 -10.50
N TYR A 132 1.08 1.50 -9.92
CA TYR A 132 0.71 1.92 -8.57
C TYR A 132 0.12 0.83 -7.70
N ALA A 133 0.19 1.05 -6.38
CA ALA A 133 -0.57 0.34 -5.36
C ALA A 133 -1.14 1.37 -4.37
N TYR A 134 -2.48 1.42 -4.24
CA TYR A 134 -3.21 2.28 -3.30
C TYR A 134 -3.72 1.45 -2.15
N CYS A 135 -3.22 1.72 -0.95
CA CYS A 135 -3.43 0.94 0.25
C CYS A 135 -4.16 1.78 1.30
N GLY A 136 -5.45 1.60 1.46
CA GLY A 136 -6.23 2.27 2.52
C GLY A 136 -6.16 1.48 3.83
N ARG A 137 -6.04 2.16 4.96
CA ARG A 137 -5.98 1.55 6.31
C ARG A 137 -7.17 0.65 6.62
N THR A 138 -8.34 0.95 6.06
CA THR A 138 -9.59 0.20 6.28
C THR A 138 -9.86 -0.87 5.22
N ASN A 139 -8.99 -1.02 4.23
CA ASN A 139 -9.12 -2.01 3.17
C ASN A 139 -8.35 -3.28 3.56
N SER A 140 -8.77 -4.44 3.12
CA SER A 140 -8.05 -5.71 3.35
C SER A 140 -6.88 -5.91 2.40
N VAL A 141 -6.92 -5.27 1.22
CA VAL A 141 -5.91 -5.34 0.15
C VAL A 141 -5.69 -3.99 -0.50
N CYS A 142 -4.55 -3.82 -1.15
CA CYS A 142 -4.27 -2.64 -1.97
C CYS A 142 -4.93 -2.77 -3.35
N THR A 143 -5.44 -1.64 -3.88
CA THR A 143 -5.85 -1.55 -5.28
C THR A 143 -4.62 -1.27 -6.13
N THR A 144 -4.43 -2.01 -7.21
CA THR A 144 -3.27 -1.88 -8.10
C THR A 144 -3.69 -1.55 -9.51
N GLY A 145 -2.79 -0.90 -10.27
CA GLY A 145 -3.00 -0.55 -11.67
C GLY A 145 -1.77 0.17 -12.23
N GLN A 146 -1.97 0.78 -13.41
CA GLN A 146 -0.95 1.62 -14.07
C GLN A 146 -1.62 2.68 -14.95
N PHE A 147 -0.90 3.74 -15.33
CA PHE A 147 -1.29 4.80 -16.26
C PHE A 147 -0.07 5.34 -17.02
#